data_9d34ddfce002225821210574169e3014
#
_entry.id   9d34ddfce002225821210574169e3014
#
_cell.length_a   1.000
_cell.length_b   1.000
_cell.length_c   1.000
_cell.angle_alpha   90.00
_cell.angle_beta   90.00
_cell.angle_gamma   90.00
#
_symmetry.space_group_name_H-M   'P 1'
#
loop_
_entity.id
_entity.type
_entity.pdbx_description
1 polymer ?
#
loop_
_entity_poly.entity_id
_entity_poly.type
_entity_poly.pdbx_seq_one_letter_code
_entity_poly.pdbx_strand_id
1 'polypeptide(L)'
;MFETVADPGSESVNSFRAPSWFVRLGLELLVVFIGVYTAFALSQYQARREAAERRDQLQDALVREIKDLTSNTRRVAQQLPIELAQFDSAVRMGGHPALQPWIEPVRVQTHMWEATLQSGALDLFDVLTVYRLSQFYNELNAGFEQLAQLRSLSETVLIPNLERGSGEFYERDGRGLRPKYQWYREGLGRLAVLAARITELGDSLTNHLTSEQRRATPKK
;
A
#
# COMPACT_ATOMS: atom_id res chain seq x y z
N MET A 1 -62.54 -42.30 75.95
CA MET A 1 -61.54 -41.23 75.94
C MET A 1 -60.64 -41.55 74.74
N PHE A 2 -61.03 -41.13 73.58
CA PHE A 2 -60.25 -41.21 72.38
C PHE A 2 -60.26 -39.85 71.65
N GLU A 3 -59.16 -39.29 71.62
CA GLU A 3 -58.88 -37.99 70.99
C GLU A 3 -58.67 -38.20 69.49
N THR A 4 -59.49 -37.48 68.74
CA THR A 4 -59.44 -37.47 67.25
C THR A 4 -58.36 -36.53 66.83
N VAL A 5 -57.30 -37.06 66.19
CA VAL A 5 -56.21 -36.26 65.55
C VAL A 5 -56.72 -35.77 64.22
N ALA A 6 -56.69 -34.43 64.05
CA ALA A 6 -57.05 -33.74 62.81
C ALA A 6 -55.90 -33.89 61.80
N ASP A 7 -56.26 -34.21 60.56
CA ASP A 7 -55.40 -34.25 59.39
C ASP A 7 -55.21 -32.84 58.85
N PRO A 8 -53.98 -32.34 58.70
CA PRO A 8 -53.72 -31.01 58.10
C PRO A 8 -53.57 -31.09 56.59
N GLY A 9 -54.55 -30.53 55.94
CA GLY A 9 -54.33 -29.69 54.77
C GLY A 9 -53.58 -30.26 53.58
N SER A 10 -54.32 -30.75 52.60
CA SER A 10 -53.85 -30.83 51.20
C SER A 10 -53.64 -29.42 50.68
N GLU A 11 -52.39 -28.98 50.60
CA GLU A 11 -51.99 -27.78 49.80
C GLU A 11 -52.31 -28.03 48.32
N SER A 12 -53.32 -27.35 47.83
CA SER A 12 -53.65 -27.29 46.42
C SER A 12 -52.56 -26.53 45.70
N VAL A 13 -51.65 -27.24 45.03
CA VAL A 13 -50.71 -26.71 44.05
C VAL A 13 -51.52 -26.06 42.92
N ASN A 14 -51.76 -24.78 43.06
CA ASN A 14 -52.31 -23.95 41.97
C ASN A 14 -51.36 -24.02 40.75
N SER A 15 -51.60 -24.98 39.86
CA SER A 15 -50.98 -25.03 38.56
C SER A 15 -51.48 -23.78 37.78
N PHE A 16 -50.63 -22.75 37.71
CA PHE A 16 -50.83 -21.59 36.85
C PHE A 16 -50.87 -22.07 35.38
N ARG A 17 -52.06 -22.41 34.91
CA ARG A 17 -52.30 -22.59 33.47
C ARG A 17 -52.26 -21.22 32.84
N ALA A 18 -51.12 -20.84 32.27
CA ALA A 18 -51.03 -19.65 31.45
C ALA A 18 -52.11 -19.70 30.37
N PRO A 19 -52.94 -18.64 30.22
CA PRO A 19 -54.01 -18.66 29.24
C PRO A 19 -53.42 -18.86 27.84
N SER A 20 -54.07 -19.71 27.03
CA SER A 20 -53.60 -20.16 25.71
C SER A 20 -53.23 -19.01 24.72
N TRP A 21 -53.78 -17.83 24.95
CA TRP A 21 -53.49 -16.66 24.14
C TRP A 21 -52.06 -16.11 24.40
N PHE A 22 -51.49 -16.21 25.59
CA PHE A 22 -50.10 -15.83 25.87
C PHE A 22 -49.12 -16.74 25.15
N VAL A 23 -49.41 -18.03 25.08
CA VAL A 23 -48.57 -18.99 24.34
C VAL A 23 -48.60 -18.68 22.84
N ARG A 24 -49.80 -18.37 22.32
CA ARG A 24 -49.94 -17.97 20.91
C ARG A 24 -49.21 -16.67 20.60
N LEU A 25 -49.36 -15.64 21.42
CA LEU A 25 -48.65 -14.38 21.28
C LEU A 25 -47.14 -14.55 21.37
N GLY A 26 -46.67 -15.37 22.31
CA GLY A 26 -45.24 -15.71 22.44
C GLY A 26 -44.69 -16.42 21.21
N LEU A 27 -45.45 -17.31 20.60
CA LEU A 27 -45.07 -18.02 19.38
C LEU A 27 -45.01 -17.05 18.18
N GLU A 28 -46.00 -16.17 18.04
CA GLU A 28 -46.02 -15.15 16.96
C GLU A 28 -44.82 -14.21 17.10
N LEU A 29 -44.51 -13.74 18.31
CA LEU A 29 -43.37 -12.91 18.60
C LEU A 29 -42.02 -13.61 18.32
N LEU A 30 -41.92 -14.88 18.65
CA LEU A 30 -40.77 -15.75 18.37
C LEU A 30 -40.53 -15.89 16.86
N VAL A 31 -41.58 -16.13 16.07
CA VAL A 31 -41.48 -16.24 14.61
C VAL A 31 -40.99 -14.93 13.96
N VAL A 32 -41.55 -13.79 14.42
CA VAL A 32 -41.11 -12.46 13.95
C VAL A 32 -39.64 -12.24 14.33
N PHE A 33 -39.24 -12.59 15.56
CA PHE A 33 -37.88 -12.41 16.04
C PHE A 33 -36.89 -13.26 15.24
N ILE A 34 -37.23 -14.52 14.96
CA ILE A 34 -36.42 -15.41 14.13
C ILE A 34 -36.30 -14.84 12.69
N GLY A 35 -37.41 -14.35 12.13
CA GLY A 35 -37.42 -13.74 10.80
C GLY A 35 -36.49 -12.54 10.70
N VAL A 36 -36.59 -11.60 11.64
CA VAL A 36 -35.74 -10.40 11.70
C VAL A 36 -34.26 -10.76 11.93
N TYR A 37 -33.99 -11.67 12.86
CA TYR A 37 -32.65 -12.14 13.15
C TYR A 37 -32.00 -12.82 11.94
N THR A 38 -32.74 -13.65 11.24
CA THR A 38 -32.26 -14.35 10.04
C THR A 38 -31.99 -13.36 8.91
N ALA A 39 -32.87 -12.38 8.69
CA ALA A 39 -32.66 -11.34 7.69
C ALA A 39 -31.42 -10.50 8.01
N PHE A 40 -31.21 -10.15 9.27
CA PHE A 40 -30.02 -9.40 9.71
C PHE A 40 -28.73 -10.21 9.57
N ALA A 41 -28.75 -11.50 9.96
CA ALA A 41 -27.62 -12.41 9.79
C ALA A 41 -27.23 -12.59 8.32
N LEU A 42 -28.23 -12.73 7.43
CA LEU A 42 -28.02 -12.84 5.99
C LEU A 42 -27.44 -11.55 5.41
N SER A 43 -27.98 -10.40 5.80
CA SER A 43 -27.46 -9.09 5.37
C SER A 43 -26.00 -8.88 5.79
N GLN A 44 -25.65 -9.25 7.04
CA GLN A 44 -24.26 -9.16 7.49
C GLN A 44 -23.34 -10.14 6.75
N TYR A 45 -23.81 -11.32 6.42
CA TYR A 45 -23.04 -12.29 5.65
C TYR A 45 -22.76 -11.76 4.23
N GLN A 46 -23.78 -11.20 3.57
CA GLN A 46 -23.61 -10.59 2.23
C GLN A 46 -22.63 -9.42 2.28
N ALA A 47 -22.78 -8.50 3.24
CA ALA A 47 -21.87 -7.36 3.40
C ALA A 47 -20.42 -7.77 3.61
N ARG A 48 -20.17 -8.82 4.42
CA ARG A 48 -18.81 -9.35 4.63
C ARG A 48 -18.24 -9.98 3.35
N ARG A 49 -19.07 -10.68 2.59
CA ARG A 49 -18.66 -11.29 1.32
C ARG A 49 -18.31 -10.25 0.29
N GLU A 50 -19.14 -9.23 0.13
CA GLU A 50 -18.89 -8.09 -0.77
C GLU A 50 -17.61 -7.32 -0.39
N ALA A 51 -17.39 -7.11 0.92
CA ALA A 51 -16.15 -6.48 1.41
C ALA A 51 -14.91 -7.32 1.11
N ALA A 52 -14.99 -8.65 1.25
CA ALA A 52 -13.90 -9.56 0.92
C ALA A 52 -13.60 -9.57 -0.59
N GLU A 53 -14.62 -9.66 -1.44
CA GLU A 53 -14.47 -9.61 -2.90
C GLU A 53 -13.87 -8.26 -3.35
N ARG A 54 -14.31 -7.15 -2.75
CA ARG A 54 -13.77 -5.81 -3.04
C ARG A 54 -12.31 -5.68 -2.58
N ARG A 55 -11.97 -6.23 -1.41
CA ARG A 55 -10.59 -6.28 -0.92
C ARG A 55 -9.68 -7.02 -1.90
N ASP A 56 -10.09 -8.22 -2.34
CA ASP A 56 -9.30 -9.05 -3.25
C ASP A 56 -9.05 -8.34 -4.59
N GLN A 57 -10.08 -7.68 -5.16
CA GLN A 57 -9.95 -6.92 -6.40
C GLN A 57 -8.97 -5.74 -6.26
N LEU A 58 -9.04 -4.99 -5.15
CA LEU A 58 -8.13 -3.89 -4.88
C LEU A 58 -6.71 -4.38 -4.65
N GLN A 59 -6.55 -5.48 -3.92
CA GLN A 59 -5.24 -6.10 -3.67
C GLN A 59 -4.58 -6.55 -4.96
N ASP A 60 -5.32 -7.19 -5.87
CA ASP A 60 -4.83 -7.58 -7.20
C ASP A 60 -4.39 -6.39 -8.04
N ALA A 61 -5.15 -5.30 -8.00
CA ALA A 61 -4.84 -4.10 -8.73
C ALA A 61 -3.59 -3.39 -8.16
N LEU A 62 -3.48 -3.28 -6.83
CA LEU A 62 -2.30 -2.73 -6.16
C LEU A 62 -1.05 -3.58 -6.42
N VAL A 63 -1.16 -4.92 -6.37
CA VAL A 63 -0.03 -5.82 -6.68
C VAL A 63 0.47 -5.61 -8.10
N ARG A 64 -0.41 -5.42 -9.08
CA ARG A 64 -0.01 -5.12 -10.46
C ARG A 64 0.71 -3.79 -10.55
N GLU A 65 0.14 -2.72 -10.00
CA GLU A 65 0.75 -1.38 -9.99
C GLU A 65 2.14 -1.41 -9.32
N ILE A 66 2.25 -2.02 -8.14
CA ILE A 66 3.53 -2.13 -7.41
C ILE A 66 4.57 -2.91 -8.23
N LYS A 67 4.19 -4.00 -8.88
CA LYS A 67 5.11 -4.77 -9.74
C LYS A 67 5.62 -3.95 -10.92
N ASP A 68 4.76 -3.21 -11.58
CA ASP A 68 5.12 -2.37 -12.72
C ASP A 68 6.08 -1.25 -12.28
N LEU A 69 5.76 -0.55 -11.19
CA LEU A 69 6.61 0.47 -10.59
C LEU A 69 7.97 -0.11 -10.17
N THR A 70 7.96 -1.24 -9.49
CA THR A 70 9.19 -1.92 -9.02
C THR A 70 10.05 -2.38 -10.19
N SER A 71 9.46 -2.88 -11.29
CA SER A 71 10.21 -3.34 -12.46
C SER A 71 10.95 -2.19 -13.15
N ASN A 72 10.29 -1.03 -13.28
CA ASN A 72 10.88 0.18 -13.84
C ASN A 72 12.00 0.72 -12.95
N THR A 73 11.76 0.77 -11.64
CA THR A 73 12.74 1.26 -10.65
C THR A 73 13.95 0.32 -10.57
N ARG A 74 13.74 -0.99 -10.67
CA ARG A 74 14.84 -2.00 -10.69
C ARG A 74 15.80 -1.76 -11.83
N ARG A 75 15.32 -1.39 -13.00
CA ARG A 75 16.19 -1.06 -14.15
C ARG A 75 17.11 0.11 -13.80
N VAL A 76 16.57 1.16 -13.21
CA VAL A 76 17.36 2.32 -12.73
C VAL A 76 18.36 1.89 -11.64
N ALA A 77 17.93 1.11 -10.67
CA ALA A 77 18.76 0.61 -9.58
C ALA A 77 19.95 -0.24 -10.05
N GLN A 78 19.80 -0.94 -11.16
CA GLN A 78 20.86 -1.77 -11.74
C GLN A 78 21.81 -1.00 -12.67
N GLN A 79 21.27 -0.11 -13.51
CA GLN A 79 22.03 0.59 -14.53
C GLN A 79 22.78 1.81 -13.99
N LEU A 80 22.13 2.62 -13.17
CA LEU A 80 22.66 3.89 -12.72
C LEU A 80 23.96 3.79 -11.91
N PRO A 81 24.16 2.81 -11.01
CA PRO A 81 25.45 2.62 -10.34
C PRO A 81 26.59 2.28 -11.30
N ILE A 82 26.31 1.52 -12.37
CA ILE A 82 27.30 1.17 -13.40
C ILE A 82 27.72 2.43 -14.18
N GLU A 83 26.73 3.21 -14.60
CA GLU A 83 26.97 4.48 -15.33
C GLU A 83 27.75 5.47 -14.47
N LEU A 84 27.41 5.58 -13.17
CA LEU A 84 28.16 6.41 -12.23
C LEU A 84 29.61 5.95 -12.05
N ALA A 85 29.85 4.62 -11.95
CA ALA A 85 31.18 4.09 -11.83
C ALA A 85 32.02 4.35 -13.11
N GLN A 86 31.40 4.24 -14.28
CA GLN A 86 32.03 4.58 -15.56
C GLN A 86 32.35 6.07 -15.65
N PHE A 87 31.39 6.92 -15.26
CA PHE A 87 31.57 8.36 -15.18
C PHE A 87 32.74 8.74 -14.26
N ASP A 88 32.73 8.25 -13.02
CA ASP A 88 33.78 8.50 -12.03
C ASP A 88 35.17 7.99 -12.52
N SER A 89 35.19 6.85 -13.24
CA SER A 89 36.43 6.32 -13.82
C SER A 89 36.97 7.21 -14.94
N ALA A 90 36.09 7.66 -15.85
CA ALA A 90 36.47 8.54 -16.94
C ALA A 90 37.04 9.89 -16.41
N VAL A 91 36.38 10.47 -15.39
CA VAL A 91 36.86 11.71 -14.76
C VAL A 91 38.22 11.50 -14.08
N ARG A 92 38.42 10.39 -13.35
CA ARG A 92 39.75 10.11 -12.76
C ARG A 92 40.88 9.94 -13.77
N MET A 93 40.56 9.52 -14.98
CA MET A 93 41.54 9.42 -16.10
C MET A 93 41.74 10.75 -16.84
N GLY A 94 41.18 11.83 -16.35
CA GLY A 94 41.27 13.17 -16.99
C GLY A 94 40.31 13.35 -18.17
N GLY A 95 39.36 12.45 -18.36
CA GLY A 95 38.32 12.58 -19.37
C GLY A 95 37.22 13.55 -18.92
N HIS A 96 36.51 14.10 -19.90
CA HIS A 96 35.36 15.00 -19.67
C HIS A 96 34.08 14.40 -20.26
N PRO A 97 33.49 13.37 -19.63
CA PRO A 97 32.25 12.78 -20.13
C PRO A 97 31.14 13.82 -20.20
N ALA A 98 30.32 13.76 -21.26
CA ALA A 98 29.24 14.71 -21.45
C ALA A 98 28.18 14.54 -20.35
N LEU A 99 27.74 15.64 -19.76
CA LEU A 99 26.60 15.64 -18.85
C LEU A 99 25.31 15.62 -19.67
N GLN A 100 24.46 14.61 -19.43
CA GLN A 100 23.19 14.47 -20.13
C GLN A 100 22.09 15.16 -19.33
N PRO A 101 21.34 16.13 -19.91
CA PRO A 101 20.24 16.78 -19.20
C PRO A 101 19.06 15.83 -19.01
N TRP A 102 18.47 15.86 -17.85
CA TRP A 102 17.20 15.19 -17.54
C TRP A 102 16.06 16.12 -17.96
N ILE A 103 15.43 15.83 -19.10
CA ILE A 103 14.34 16.65 -19.64
C ILE A 103 13.01 15.89 -19.77
N GLU A 104 13.03 14.55 -19.70
CA GLU A 104 11.81 13.79 -19.81
C GLU A 104 10.90 13.97 -18.59
N PRO A 105 9.61 14.25 -18.81
CA PRO A 105 8.67 14.33 -17.71
C PRO A 105 8.49 12.94 -17.09
N VAL A 106 8.73 12.83 -15.80
CA VAL A 106 8.44 11.61 -15.06
C VAL A 106 6.92 11.48 -14.91
N ARG A 107 6.31 10.62 -15.71
CA ARG A 107 4.90 10.27 -15.58
C ARG A 107 4.82 8.92 -14.88
N VAL A 108 4.38 8.93 -13.65
CA VAL A 108 4.11 7.72 -12.91
C VAL A 108 2.64 7.64 -12.58
N GLN A 109 2.09 6.49 -12.85
CA GLN A 109 0.68 6.23 -12.62
C GLN A 109 0.55 5.53 -11.25
N THR A 110 0.14 6.29 -10.23
CA THR A 110 -0.16 5.79 -8.88
C THR A 110 -1.69 5.76 -8.65
N HIS A 111 -2.42 5.48 -9.73
CA HIS A 111 -3.88 5.63 -9.74
C HIS A 111 -4.59 4.71 -8.74
N MET A 112 -4.08 3.49 -8.55
CA MET A 112 -4.71 2.54 -7.62
C MET A 112 -4.48 2.93 -6.17
N TRP A 113 -3.29 3.44 -5.85
CA TRP A 113 -3.01 3.95 -4.51
C TRP A 113 -3.86 5.16 -4.18
N GLU A 114 -3.91 6.16 -5.06
CA GLU A 114 -4.72 7.36 -4.89
C GLU A 114 -6.22 7.03 -4.78
N ALA A 115 -6.73 6.14 -5.64
CA ALA A 115 -8.10 5.67 -5.59
C ALA A 115 -8.41 4.95 -4.26
N THR A 116 -7.47 4.15 -3.75
CA THR A 116 -7.61 3.44 -2.47
C THR A 116 -7.69 4.43 -1.30
N LEU A 117 -6.85 5.47 -1.30
CA LEU A 117 -6.89 6.54 -0.30
C LEU A 117 -8.22 7.30 -0.35
N GLN A 118 -8.64 7.76 -1.54
CA GLN A 118 -9.84 8.59 -1.71
C GLN A 118 -11.13 7.85 -1.41
N SER A 119 -11.18 6.54 -1.68
CA SER A 119 -12.39 5.72 -1.44
C SER A 119 -12.54 5.24 0.00
N GLY A 120 -11.58 5.51 0.89
CA GLY A 120 -11.56 4.95 2.25
C GLY A 120 -11.34 3.44 2.28
N ALA A 121 -10.92 2.83 1.18
CA ALA A 121 -10.75 1.38 1.07
C ALA A 121 -9.54 0.84 1.86
N LEU A 122 -8.74 1.70 2.49
CA LEU A 122 -7.68 1.31 3.43
C LEU A 122 -8.22 0.49 4.61
N ASP A 123 -9.46 0.75 5.04
CA ASP A 123 -10.11 -0.01 6.12
C ASP A 123 -10.31 -1.49 5.81
N LEU A 124 -10.16 -1.89 4.53
CA LEU A 124 -10.19 -3.29 4.11
C LEU A 124 -8.89 -4.04 4.37
N PHE A 125 -7.80 -3.32 4.66
CA PHE A 125 -6.47 -3.88 4.90
C PHE A 125 -6.11 -3.81 6.39
N ASP A 126 -5.26 -4.73 6.83
CA ASP A 126 -4.70 -4.67 8.18
C ASP A 126 -3.67 -3.53 8.30
N VAL A 127 -3.41 -3.11 9.55
CA VAL A 127 -2.52 -1.98 9.86
C VAL A 127 -1.10 -2.17 9.31
N LEU A 128 -0.59 -3.40 9.30
CA LEU A 128 0.76 -3.68 8.80
C LEU A 128 0.81 -3.52 7.28
N THR A 129 -0.20 -3.99 6.57
CA THR A 129 -0.34 -3.82 5.11
C THR A 129 -0.43 -2.34 4.75
N VAL A 130 -1.27 -1.57 5.45
CA VAL A 130 -1.39 -0.10 5.26
C VAL A 130 -0.05 0.60 5.50
N TYR A 131 0.66 0.24 6.57
CA TYR A 131 1.98 0.80 6.87
C TYR A 131 2.99 0.53 5.75
N ARG A 132 3.07 -0.71 5.26
CA ARG A 132 3.99 -1.10 4.17
C ARG A 132 3.65 -0.41 2.84
N LEU A 133 2.36 -0.31 2.51
CA LEU A 133 1.90 0.46 1.35
C LEU A 133 2.34 1.93 1.46
N SER A 134 2.05 2.57 2.59
CA SER A 134 2.45 3.97 2.83
C SER A 134 3.97 4.16 2.73
N GLN A 135 4.75 3.24 3.29
CA GLN A 135 6.21 3.30 3.21
C GLN A 135 6.70 3.20 1.76
N PHE A 136 6.19 2.26 0.98
CA PHE A 136 6.56 2.11 -0.44
C PHE A 136 6.24 3.37 -1.26
N TYR A 137 5.02 3.91 -1.13
CA TYR A 137 4.62 5.09 -1.90
C TYR A 137 5.29 6.38 -1.44
N ASN A 138 5.65 6.50 -0.16
CA ASN A 138 6.45 7.63 0.33
C ASN A 138 7.87 7.62 -0.24
N GLU A 139 8.54 6.46 -0.28
CA GLU A 139 9.87 6.34 -0.91
C GLU A 139 9.79 6.59 -2.43
N LEU A 140 8.73 6.13 -3.08
CA LEU A 140 8.49 6.38 -4.49
C LEU A 140 8.33 7.88 -4.76
N ASN A 141 7.57 8.61 -3.94
CA ASN A 141 7.41 10.06 -4.03
C ASN A 141 8.75 10.78 -3.82
N ALA A 142 9.58 10.35 -2.85
CA ALA A 142 10.92 10.91 -2.67
C ALA A 142 11.80 10.71 -3.92
N GLY A 143 11.66 9.56 -4.60
CA GLY A 143 12.30 9.32 -5.90
C GLY A 143 11.86 10.32 -6.98
N PHE A 144 10.56 10.63 -7.03
CA PHE A 144 10.01 11.61 -8.00
C PHE A 144 10.46 13.03 -7.69
N GLU A 145 10.50 13.41 -6.43
CA GLU A 145 11.03 14.72 -6.01
C GLU A 145 12.50 14.86 -6.43
N GLN A 146 13.30 13.80 -6.25
CA GLN A 146 14.70 13.79 -6.69
C GLN A 146 14.82 13.95 -8.22
N LEU A 147 13.98 13.26 -9.00
CA LEU A 147 13.93 13.39 -10.44
C LEU A 147 13.49 14.80 -10.90
N ALA A 148 12.49 15.36 -10.24
CA ALA A 148 12.02 16.72 -10.50
C ALA A 148 13.13 17.77 -10.21
N GLN A 149 13.89 17.57 -9.14
CA GLN A 149 15.04 18.41 -8.81
C GLN A 149 16.14 18.31 -9.88
N LEU A 150 16.51 17.08 -10.30
CA LEU A 150 17.49 16.86 -11.37
C LEU A 150 17.06 17.52 -12.68
N ARG A 151 15.78 17.43 -13.01
CA ARG A 151 15.20 18.09 -14.18
C ARG A 151 15.32 19.61 -14.08
N SER A 152 14.85 20.20 -12.98
CA SER A 152 14.92 21.65 -12.76
C SER A 152 16.35 22.19 -12.88
N LEU A 153 17.32 21.49 -12.28
CA LEU A 153 18.74 21.86 -12.38
C LEU A 153 19.31 21.62 -13.79
N SER A 154 18.83 20.59 -14.50
CA SER A 154 19.19 20.40 -15.91
C SER A 154 18.70 21.56 -16.77
N GLU A 155 17.45 21.97 -16.61
CA GLU A 155 16.85 23.08 -17.39
C GLU A 155 17.48 24.41 -17.05
N THR A 156 17.79 24.70 -15.78
CA THR A 156 18.25 26.02 -15.33
C THR A 156 19.77 26.18 -15.35
N VAL A 157 20.51 25.10 -15.13
CA VAL A 157 21.99 25.19 -14.96
C VAL A 157 22.74 24.45 -16.06
N LEU A 158 22.28 23.27 -16.51
CA LEU A 158 23.04 22.46 -17.46
C LEU A 158 22.79 22.91 -18.90
N ILE A 159 21.53 22.94 -19.34
CA ILE A 159 21.18 23.28 -20.74
C ILE A 159 21.77 24.62 -21.21
N PRO A 160 21.70 25.71 -20.43
CA PRO A 160 22.27 27.00 -20.88
C PRO A 160 23.78 26.99 -21.09
N ASN A 161 24.50 25.98 -20.59
CA ASN A 161 25.95 25.88 -20.69
C ASN A 161 26.43 24.75 -21.63
N LEU A 162 25.52 23.96 -22.24
CA LEU A 162 25.89 22.85 -23.13
C LEU A 162 26.69 23.33 -24.37
N GLU A 163 26.33 24.49 -24.92
CA GLU A 163 26.99 25.05 -26.11
C GLU A 163 28.46 25.38 -25.89
N ARG A 164 28.89 25.55 -24.62
CA ARG A 164 30.27 25.86 -24.26
C ARG A 164 31.21 24.66 -24.29
N GLY A 165 30.68 23.50 -24.58
CA GLY A 165 31.41 22.23 -24.62
C GLY A 165 31.62 21.57 -23.26
N SER A 166 31.94 20.27 -23.27
CA SER A 166 32.05 19.46 -22.04
C SER A 166 33.08 19.97 -21.04
N GLY A 167 34.19 20.61 -21.51
CA GLY A 167 35.21 21.16 -20.62
C GLY A 167 34.72 22.28 -19.68
N GLU A 168 33.59 22.94 -20.00
CA GLU A 168 33.00 23.96 -19.13
C GLU A 168 32.53 23.39 -17.80
N PHE A 169 32.15 22.10 -17.76
CA PHE A 169 31.61 21.46 -16.56
C PHE A 169 32.70 21.03 -15.57
N TYR A 170 33.95 20.94 -16.02
CA TYR A 170 35.06 20.38 -15.25
C TYR A 170 36.00 21.45 -14.72
N GLU A 171 36.70 21.12 -13.64
CA GLU A 171 37.79 21.95 -13.13
C GLU A 171 38.95 22.02 -14.14
N ARG A 172 39.80 23.05 -14.04
CA ARG A 172 40.89 23.25 -14.98
C ARG A 172 41.94 22.13 -14.99
N ASP A 173 42.05 21.44 -13.86
CA ASP A 173 42.93 20.26 -13.72
C ASP A 173 42.28 18.96 -14.23
N GLY A 174 41.03 19.02 -14.68
CA GLY A 174 40.26 17.87 -15.20
C GLY A 174 39.87 16.80 -14.18
N ARG A 175 40.14 17.02 -12.88
CA ARG A 175 39.96 15.98 -11.85
C ARG A 175 38.59 15.92 -11.23
N GLY A 176 37.68 16.81 -11.58
CA GLY A 176 36.34 16.82 -11.01
C GLY A 176 35.41 17.79 -11.73
N LEU A 177 34.12 17.66 -11.37
CA LEU A 177 33.13 18.65 -11.74
C LEU A 177 33.37 19.95 -10.95
N ARG A 178 33.23 21.10 -11.60
CA ARG A 178 33.22 22.40 -10.90
C ARG A 178 32.10 22.39 -9.83
N PRO A 179 32.26 23.11 -8.72
CA PRO A 179 31.26 23.12 -7.62
C PRO A 179 29.83 23.39 -8.08
N LYS A 180 29.67 24.25 -9.10
CA LYS A 180 28.38 24.57 -9.71
C LYS A 180 27.66 23.34 -10.32
N TYR A 181 28.38 22.28 -10.66
CA TYR A 181 27.85 21.10 -11.35
C TYR A 181 27.93 19.79 -10.52
N GLN A 182 28.44 19.84 -9.28
CA GLN A 182 28.58 18.68 -8.40
C GLN A 182 27.22 18.02 -8.10
N TRP A 183 26.14 18.82 -8.07
CA TRP A 183 24.78 18.34 -7.90
C TRP A 183 24.39 17.22 -8.88
N TYR A 184 24.97 17.23 -10.09
CA TYR A 184 24.67 16.24 -11.12
C TYR A 184 25.05 14.84 -10.66
N ARG A 185 26.31 14.65 -10.31
CA ARG A 185 26.83 13.36 -9.83
C ARG A 185 26.18 12.96 -8.51
N GLU A 186 26.03 13.88 -7.58
CA GLU A 186 25.41 13.63 -6.29
C GLU A 186 23.91 13.29 -6.41
N GLY A 187 23.19 14.00 -7.27
CA GLY A 187 21.78 13.77 -7.54
C GLY A 187 21.52 12.40 -8.14
N LEU A 188 22.35 11.99 -9.10
CA LEU A 188 22.29 10.64 -9.67
C LEU A 188 22.64 9.57 -8.62
N GLY A 189 23.62 9.83 -7.75
CA GLY A 189 23.95 8.94 -6.63
C GLY A 189 22.78 8.73 -5.66
N ARG A 190 22.12 9.82 -5.27
CA ARG A 190 20.90 9.74 -4.44
C ARG A 190 19.78 8.98 -5.13
N LEU A 191 19.57 9.21 -6.43
CA LEU A 191 18.57 8.49 -7.21
C LEU A 191 18.86 6.99 -7.27
N ALA A 192 20.12 6.58 -7.42
CA ALA A 192 20.52 5.17 -7.41
C ALA A 192 20.19 4.49 -6.09
N VAL A 193 20.45 5.15 -4.96
CA VAL A 193 20.12 4.64 -3.62
C VAL A 193 18.61 4.53 -3.41
N LEU A 194 17.86 5.56 -3.79
CA LEU A 194 16.40 5.55 -3.71
C LEU A 194 15.80 4.44 -4.59
N ALA A 195 16.29 4.28 -5.82
CA ALA A 195 15.81 3.24 -6.72
C ALA A 195 16.04 1.82 -6.15
N ALA A 196 17.20 1.57 -5.53
CA ALA A 196 17.48 0.30 -4.88
C ALA A 196 16.51 0.04 -3.72
N ARG A 197 16.27 1.04 -2.87
CA ARG A 197 15.37 0.96 -1.73
C ARG A 197 13.91 0.76 -2.14
N ILE A 198 13.42 1.50 -3.13
CA ILE A 198 12.07 1.33 -3.68
C ILE A 198 11.90 -0.09 -4.23
N THR A 199 12.92 -0.62 -4.92
CA THR A 199 12.89 -1.98 -5.46
C THR A 199 12.75 -3.02 -4.36
N GLU A 200 13.55 -2.91 -3.29
CA GLU A 200 13.49 -3.81 -2.13
C GLU A 200 12.12 -3.75 -1.43
N LEU A 201 11.61 -2.56 -1.18
CA LEU A 201 10.30 -2.36 -0.56
C LEU A 201 9.17 -2.92 -1.43
N GLY A 202 9.21 -2.69 -2.74
CA GLY A 202 8.23 -3.20 -3.68
C GLY A 202 8.20 -4.73 -3.77
N ASP A 203 9.37 -5.38 -3.79
CA ASP A 203 9.48 -6.84 -3.75
C ASP A 203 8.94 -7.41 -2.44
N SER A 204 9.33 -6.83 -1.31
CA SER A 204 8.84 -7.23 0.02
C SER A 204 7.33 -7.09 0.15
N LEU A 205 6.78 -5.95 -0.30
CA LEU A 205 5.35 -5.66 -0.26
C LEU A 205 4.55 -6.59 -1.19
N THR A 206 5.03 -6.83 -2.40
CA THR A 206 4.41 -7.76 -3.35
C THR A 206 4.34 -9.18 -2.78
N ASN A 207 5.42 -9.65 -2.16
CA ASN A 207 5.47 -10.96 -1.52
C ASN A 207 4.51 -11.04 -0.33
N HIS A 208 4.42 -9.98 0.48
CA HIS A 208 3.50 -9.90 1.60
C HIS A 208 2.04 -10.01 1.12
N LEU A 209 1.61 -9.15 0.20
CA LEU A 209 0.26 -9.14 -0.34
C LEU A 209 -0.11 -10.48 -0.99
N THR A 210 0.77 -11.06 -1.80
CA THR A 210 0.53 -12.36 -2.44
C THR A 210 0.42 -13.51 -1.42
N SER A 211 1.19 -13.45 -0.33
CA SER A 211 1.12 -14.45 0.73
C SER A 211 -0.18 -14.38 1.53
N GLU A 212 -0.70 -13.19 1.76
CA GLU A 212 -2.00 -12.99 2.40
C GLU A 212 -3.15 -13.55 1.56
N GLN A 213 -3.16 -13.27 0.25
CA GLN A 213 -4.15 -13.85 -0.66
C GLN A 213 -4.19 -15.38 -0.61
N ARG A 214 -3.02 -16.03 -0.61
CA ARG A 214 -2.93 -17.50 -0.54
C ARG A 214 -3.47 -18.06 0.79
N ARG A 215 -3.36 -17.29 1.89
CA ARG A 215 -3.91 -17.69 3.19
C ARG A 215 -5.42 -17.50 3.26
N ALA A 216 -5.95 -16.48 2.60
CA ALA A 216 -7.39 -16.19 2.57
C ALA A 216 -8.16 -17.15 1.66
N THR A 217 -7.52 -17.77 0.65
CA THR A 217 -8.17 -18.72 -0.26
C THR A 217 -8.03 -20.15 0.32
N PRO A 218 -9.08 -20.73 0.93
CA PRO A 218 -9.01 -22.09 1.41
C PRO A 218 -8.77 -23.05 0.24
N LYS A 219 -7.80 -23.97 0.39
CA LYS A 219 -7.61 -25.07 -0.57
C LYS A 219 -8.93 -25.84 -0.68
N LYS A 220 -9.54 -25.82 -1.85
CA LYS A 220 -10.65 -26.70 -2.20
C LYS A 220 -10.22 -28.16 -2.20
#